data_37e0de10403c16ff0e8216124b04f666
#
_entry.id   37e0de10403c16ff0e8216124b04f666
#
_cell.length_a   1.000
_cell.length_b   1.000
_cell.length_c   1.000
_cell.angle_alpha   90.00
_cell.angle_beta   90.00
_cell.angle_gamma   90.00
#
_symmetry.space_group_name_H-M   'P 1'
#
loop_
_entity.id
_entity.type
_entity.pdbx_description
1 polymer ?
#
loop_
_entity_poly.entity_id
_entity_poly.type
_entity_poly.pdbx_seq_one_letter_code
_entity_poly.pdbx_strand_id
1 'polypeptide(L)'
;MFETLKTILNTQKANASAKAAKEALAPSSKFPMPNEQFVQPYKDLREFIQLLKDAGELIEIDTPVSAHLEIAEITDRVSKSQGCLNKALLFTNVEGYDMPVLINAVGSYERTLMALGGRSFEELQARIAKYAKPDFAALSSSSMWDKLAMLPEYTELRHVFPRQFKGSVAPCQEVVITDPSQAMLDKIPVLTCWPEDGGPFITLPAVFTKDSITGDRNVGMYRLQKYDNATTGMHWHKHHDGNDIYENSKQSGKDRLEVAVVLGAHPAVIYSAT
;
A
#
# COMPACT_ATOMS: atom_id res chain seq x y z
N MET A 1 21.93 7.05 -15.19
CA MET A 1 21.37 5.68 -15.35
C MET A 1 22.44 4.58 -15.18
N PHE A 2 23.50 4.50 -15.96
CA PHE A 2 24.53 3.46 -15.80
C PHE A 2 25.27 3.50 -14.45
N GLU A 3 25.59 4.67 -13.94
CA GLU A 3 26.27 4.82 -12.64
C GLU A 3 25.34 4.43 -11.48
N THR A 4 24.06 4.78 -11.53
CA THR A 4 23.06 4.39 -10.53
C THR A 4 22.90 2.86 -10.49
N LEU A 5 22.82 2.20 -11.66
CA LEU A 5 22.76 0.74 -11.75
C LEU A 5 24.06 0.07 -11.23
N LYS A 6 25.23 0.66 -11.50
CA LYS A 6 26.51 0.17 -10.93
C LYS A 6 26.53 0.31 -9.42
N THR A 7 26.02 1.41 -8.87
CA THR A 7 25.93 1.63 -7.42
C THR A 7 25.03 0.57 -6.79
N ILE A 8 23.85 0.32 -7.37
CA ILE A 8 22.92 -0.74 -6.91
C ILE A 8 23.59 -2.12 -6.93
N LEU A 9 24.24 -2.47 -8.06
CA LEU A 9 24.90 -3.76 -8.23
C LEU A 9 26.11 -3.92 -7.31
N ASN A 10 26.87 -2.85 -7.06
CA ASN A 10 28.02 -2.88 -6.16
C ASN A 10 27.59 -2.97 -4.69
N THR A 11 26.55 -2.25 -4.29
CA THR A 11 25.96 -2.35 -2.96
C THR A 11 25.42 -3.77 -2.71
N GLN A 12 24.81 -4.38 -3.71
CA GLN A 12 24.33 -5.75 -3.64
C GLN A 12 25.45 -6.78 -3.58
N LYS A 13 26.54 -6.59 -4.32
CA LYS A 13 27.72 -7.47 -4.26
C LYS A 13 28.45 -7.39 -2.91
N ALA A 14 28.51 -6.21 -2.29
CA ALA A 14 29.10 -6.02 -0.96
C ALA A 14 28.26 -6.73 0.14
N ASN A 15 26.94 -6.85 -0.04
CA ASN A 15 26.04 -7.49 0.90
C ASN A 15 25.81 -9.00 0.63
N ALA A 16 26.26 -9.51 -0.51
CA ALA A 16 26.04 -10.89 -0.94
C ALA A 16 27.32 -11.72 -0.89
N SER A 17 27.71 -12.18 0.29
CA SER A 17 28.42 -13.48 0.32
C SER A 17 27.37 -14.56 0.03
N ALA A 18 27.67 -15.49 -0.89
CA ALA A 18 26.73 -16.56 -1.31
C ALA A 18 26.22 -17.44 -0.13
N LYS A 19 26.86 -17.39 1.02
CA LYS A 19 26.48 -18.03 2.27
C LYS A 19 25.37 -17.28 2.99
N ALA A 20 25.40 -15.93 3.01
CA ALA A 20 24.34 -15.11 3.59
C ALA A 20 23.06 -15.16 2.76
N ALA A 21 23.15 -15.29 1.44
CA ALA A 21 21.99 -15.45 0.57
C ALA A 21 21.27 -16.80 0.77
N LYS A 22 21.99 -17.88 1.07
CA LYS A 22 21.40 -19.19 1.37
C LYS A 22 20.75 -19.25 2.76
N GLU A 23 21.30 -18.54 3.74
CA GLU A 23 20.71 -18.41 5.07
C GLU A 23 19.51 -17.45 5.08
N ALA A 24 19.45 -16.47 4.17
CA ALA A 24 18.30 -15.58 3.99
C ALA A 24 17.12 -16.25 3.28
N LEU A 25 17.34 -17.37 2.60
CA LEU A 25 16.29 -18.17 1.93
C LEU A 25 15.64 -19.23 2.82
N ALA A 26 16.20 -19.49 4.01
CA ALA A 26 15.47 -20.25 5.01
C ALA A 26 14.29 -19.38 5.53
N PRO A 27 13.08 -19.94 5.77
CA PRO A 27 11.98 -19.21 6.38
C PRO A 27 12.49 -18.65 7.70
N SER A 28 12.83 -17.34 7.68
CA SER A 28 13.67 -16.78 8.73
C SER A 28 12.83 -16.52 9.96
N SER A 29 13.20 -17.17 11.05
CA SER A 29 12.87 -16.83 12.43
C SER A 29 13.35 -15.42 12.85
N LYS A 30 13.80 -14.59 11.93
CA LYS A 30 14.41 -13.27 12.19
C LYS A 30 13.41 -12.12 12.23
N PHE A 31 12.16 -12.35 11.86
CA PHE A 31 11.13 -11.31 12.00
C PHE A 31 10.56 -11.40 13.41
N PRO A 32 10.53 -10.30 14.18
CA PRO A 32 9.72 -10.23 15.39
C PRO A 32 8.25 -10.30 14.96
N MET A 33 7.77 -11.53 14.81
CA MET A 33 6.36 -11.75 14.49
C MET A 33 5.56 -11.43 15.74
N PRO A 34 4.50 -10.62 15.65
CA PRO A 34 3.63 -10.38 16.79
C PRO A 34 3.07 -11.72 17.28
N ASN A 35 2.95 -11.85 18.60
CA ASN A 35 2.21 -12.92 19.25
C ASN A 35 0.85 -13.11 18.54
N GLU A 36 0.19 -14.21 18.74
CA GLU A 36 -1.07 -14.67 18.12
C GLU A 36 -2.22 -13.63 18.05
N GLN A 37 -2.01 -12.44 18.60
CA GLN A 37 -2.93 -11.30 18.50
C GLN A 37 -2.75 -10.54 17.19
N PHE A 38 -3.85 -10.04 16.65
CA PHE A 38 -3.95 -9.21 15.45
C PHE A 38 -3.25 -7.85 15.64
N VAL A 39 -1.94 -7.83 15.71
CA VAL A 39 -1.16 -6.59 15.77
C VAL A 39 -0.33 -6.51 14.51
N GLN A 40 -0.61 -5.51 13.66
CA GLN A 40 0.27 -5.19 12.54
C GLN A 40 1.68 -4.87 13.08
N PRO A 41 2.74 -5.39 12.45
CA PRO A 41 4.12 -5.17 12.92
C PRO A 41 4.58 -3.72 12.77
N TYR A 42 3.81 -2.87 12.14
CA TYR A 42 4.09 -1.46 11.88
C TYR A 42 2.77 -0.66 11.82
N LYS A 43 2.82 0.65 12.04
CA LYS A 43 1.63 1.54 12.12
C LYS A 43 1.37 2.30 10.85
N ASP A 44 2.41 2.64 10.10
CA ASP A 44 2.35 3.48 8.92
C ASP A 44 3.43 3.11 7.89
N LEU A 45 3.44 3.81 6.76
CA LEU A 45 4.39 3.58 5.68
C LEU A 45 5.85 3.80 6.13
N ARG A 46 6.13 4.73 7.06
CA ARG A 46 7.49 5.01 7.53
C ARG A 46 8.03 3.87 8.36
N GLU A 47 7.21 3.33 9.27
CA GLU A 47 7.57 2.13 10.04
C GLU A 47 7.72 0.91 9.12
N PHE A 48 6.93 0.79 8.05
CA PHE A 48 7.10 -0.27 7.05
C PHE A 48 8.41 -0.13 6.28
N ILE A 49 8.81 1.07 5.88
CA ILE A 49 10.11 1.33 5.26
C ILE A 49 11.25 0.89 6.20
N GLN A 50 11.13 1.21 7.50
CA GLN A 50 12.13 0.77 8.49
C GLN A 50 12.14 -0.75 8.62
N LEU A 51 10.99 -1.40 8.64
CA LEU A 51 10.88 -2.86 8.65
C LEU A 51 11.56 -3.50 7.44
N LEU A 52 11.35 -2.96 6.23
CA LEU A 52 12.03 -3.41 5.01
C LEU A 52 13.55 -3.23 5.10
N LYS A 53 14.01 -2.13 5.69
CA LYS A 53 15.42 -1.82 5.88
C LYS A 53 16.07 -2.81 6.85
N ASP A 54 15.45 -3.06 8.01
CA ASP A 54 15.94 -3.98 9.04
C ASP A 54 15.97 -5.43 8.51
N ALA A 55 15.05 -5.78 7.63
CA ALA A 55 15.00 -7.07 6.95
C ALA A 55 16.05 -7.21 5.81
N GLY A 56 16.72 -6.14 5.42
CA GLY A 56 17.59 -6.13 4.24
C GLY A 56 16.83 -6.25 2.91
N GLU A 57 15.54 -5.88 2.90
CA GLU A 57 14.66 -5.92 1.74
C GLU A 57 14.50 -4.55 1.04
N LEU A 58 15.25 -3.52 1.49
CA LEU A 58 15.26 -2.18 0.95
C LEU A 58 16.64 -1.78 0.44
N ILE A 59 16.69 -1.11 -0.71
CA ILE A 59 17.85 -0.37 -1.20
C ILE A 59 17.48 1.11 -1.21
N GLU A 60 18.25 1.92 -0.48
CA GLU A 60 18.17 3.38 -0.52
C GLU A 60 19.08 3.92 -1.62
N ILE A 61 18.58 4.85 -2.42
CA ILE A 61 19.27 5.47 -3.55
C ILE A 61 19.21 6.98 -3.35
N ASP A 62 20.35 7.57 -3.07
CA ASP A 62 20.55 9.02 -2.85
C ASP A 62 21.07 9.76 -4.08
N THR A 63 21.49 9.03 -5.11
CA THR A 63 21.88 9.61 -6.40
C THR A 63 20.70 10.31 -7.03
N PRO A 64 20.86 11.53 -7.57
CA PRO A 64 19.79 12.22 -8.28
C PRO A 64 19.21 11.35 -9.40
N VAL A 65 17.88 11.24 -9.44
CA VAL A 65 17.14 10.45 -10.43
C VAL A 65 15.91 11.19 -10.91
N SER A 66 15.58 11.02 -12.17
CA SER A 66 14.39 11.63 -12.77
C SER A 66 13.12 10.82 -12.51
N ALA A 67 12.04 11.51 -12.17
CA ALA A 67 10.69 10.91 -12.14
C ALA A 67 10.17 10.52 -13.54
N HIS A 68 10.80 11.06 -14.60
CA HIS A 68 10.46 10.75 -15.99
C HIS A 68 11.28 9.55 -16.47
N LEU A 69 10.65 8.39 -16.56
CA LEU A 69 11.16 7.10 -17.05
C LEU A 69 12.28 6.45 -16.23
N GLU A 70 13.20 7.21 -15.63
CA GLU A 70 14.42 6.64 -15.03
C GLU A 70 14.12 5.78 -13.81
N ILE A 71 13.31 6.27 -12.86
CA ILE A 71 12.88 5.49 -11.68
C ILE A 71 12.17 4.21 -12.14
N ALA A 72 11.29 4.31 -13.14
CA ALA A 72 10.55 3.16 -13.65
C ALA A 72 11.49 2.13 -14.31
N GLU A 73 12.44 2.56 -15.13
CA GLU A 73 13.42 1.69 -15.79
C GLU A 73 14.35 0.99 -14.78
N ILE A 74 14.84 1.71 -13.76
CA ILE A 74 15.63 1.09 -12.68
C ILE A 74 14.80 0.03 -11.95
N THR A 75 13.55 0.35 -11.66
CA THR A 75 12.63 -0.55 -10.96
C THR A 75 12.31 -1.79 -11.80
N ASP A 76 12.06 -1.62 -13.08
CA ASP A 76 11.79 -2.73 -14.02
C ASP A 76 12.93 -3.74 -14.02
N ARG A 77 14.17 -3.29 -14.10
CA ARG A 77 15.36 -4.14 -14.05
C ARG A 77 15.53 -4.85 -12.72
N VAL A 78 15.29 -4.14 -11.60
CA VAL A 78 15.40 -4.72 -10.26
C VAL A 78 14.29 -5.73 -10.00
N SER A 79 13.05 -5.40 -10.35
CA SER A 79 11.90 -6.29 -10.12
C SER A 79 11.96 -7.59 -10.93
N LYS A 80 12.53 -7.54 -12.14
CA LYS A 80 12.75 -8.72 -13.00
C LYS A 80 14.00 -9.51 -12.64
N SER A 81 14.82 -9.02 -11.71
CA SER A 81 16.00 -9.74 -11.23
C SER A 81 15.59 -10.94 -10.38
N GLN A 82 16.39 -12.00 -10.42
CA GLN A 82 16.10 -13.20 -9.66
C GLN A 82 16.65 -13.15 -8.23
N GLY A 83 15.93 -13.80 -7.31
CA GLY A 83 16.38 -14.03 -5.94
C GLY A 83 16.56 -12.72 -5.15
N CYS A 84 17.68 -12.63 -4.44
CA CYS A 84 17.99 -11.51 -3.54
C CYS A 84 18.19 -10.15 -4.22
N LEU A 85 18.16 -10.10 -5.55
CA LEU A 85 18.31 -8.85 -6.30
C LEU A 85 17.00 -8.09 -6.45
N ASN A 86 15.85 -8.76 -6.34
CA ASN A 86 14.54 -8.11 -6.35
C ASN A 86 14.28 -7.48 -4.97
N LYS A 87 14.57 -6.20 -4.81
CA LYS A 87 14.38 -5.42 -3.57
C LYS A 87 13.37 -4.28 -3.76
N ALA A 88 12.82 -3.81 -2.66
CA ALA A 88 12.17 -2.51 -2.62
C ALA A 88 13.21 -1.41 -2.82
N LEU A 89 12.84 -0.32 -3.48
CA LEU A 89 13.71 0.81 -3.75
C LEU A 89 13.13 2.07 -3.13
N LEU A 90 13.95 2.81 -2.40
CA LEU A 90 13.63 4.13 -1.87
C LEU A 90 14.58 5.16 -2.51
N PHE A 91 14.03 5.97 -3.41
CA PHE A 91 14.73 7.09 -4.01
C PHE A 91 14.55 8.32 -3.12
N THR A 92 15.64 8.76 -2.49
CA THR A 92 15.62 9.88 -1.55
C THR A 92 15.95 11.22 -2.21
N ASN A 93 16.46 11.20 -3.43
CA ASN A 93 16.84 12.39 -4.18
C ASN A 93 16.21 12.34 -5.59
N VAL A 94 14.96 12.79 -5.68
CA VAL A 94 14.22 12.86 -6.95
C VAL A 94 14.35 14.28 -7.50
N GLU A 95 14.86 14.43 -8.72
CA GLU A 95 15.13 15.73 -9.34
C GLU A 95 13.87 16.62 -9.37
N GLY A 96 13.99 17.79 -8.78
CA GLY A 96 12.90 18.79 -8.70
C GLY A 96 11.87 18.55 -7.60
N TYR A 97 12.08 17.57 -6.70
CA TYR A 97 11.13 17.24 -5.63
C TYR A 97 11.85 17.04 -4.29
N ASP A 98 11.21 17.51 -3.23
CA ASP A 98 11.66 17.27 -1.84
C ASP A 98 11.09 15.96 -1.24
N MET A 99 10.25 15.26 -1.99
CA MET A 99 9.53 14.07 -1.53
C MET A 99 10.20 12.80 -2.09
N PRO A 100 10.52 11.80 -1.24
CA PRO A 100 11.08 10.54 -1.71
C PRO A 100 10.05 9.67 -2.41
N VAL A 101 10.52 8.73 -3.23
CA VAL A 101 9.70 7.72 -3.92
C VAL A 101 10.06 6.33 -3.43
N LEU A 102 9.09 5.64 -2.82
CA LEU A 102 9.17 4.22 -2.53
C LEU A 102 8.47 3.43 -3.65
N ILE A 103 9.16 2.45 -4.21
CA ILE A 103 8.62 1.61 -5.28
C ILE A 103 9.02 0.15 -5.10
N ASN A 104 8.30 -0.79 -5.73
CA ASN A 104 8.50 -2.23 -5.60
C ASN A 104 8.40 -2.75 -4.14
N ALA A 105 7.64 -2.03 -3.29
CA ALA A 105 7.56 -2.30 -1.86
C ALA A 105 6.93 -3.67 -1.54
N VAL A 106 6.02 -4.15 -2.38
CA VAL A 106 5.32 -5.45 -2.24
C VAL A 106 5.62 -6.39 -3.41
N GLY A 107 6.70 -6.18 -4.14
CA GLY A 107 7.08 -6.92 -5.35
C GLY A 107 7.76 -8.28 -5.08
N SER A 108 7.60 -8.88 -3.91
CA SER A 108 7.95 -10.27 -3.61
C SER A 108 6.97 -10.87 -2.62
N TYR A 109 6.92 -12.21 -2.54
CA TYR A 109 6.06 -12.91 -1.58
C TYR A 109 6.38 -12.52 -0.15
N GLU A 110 7.65 -12.41 0.20
CA GLU A 110 8.13 -12.06 1.54
C GLU A 110 7.69 -10.64 1.92
N ARG A 111 7.89 -9.67 1.03
CA ARG A 111 7.48 -8.27 1.27
C ARG A 111 5.97 -8.11 1.32
N THR A 112 5.22 -8.89 0.52
CA THR A 112 3.76 -8.93 0.61
C THR A 112 3.30 -9.49 1.97
N LEU A 113 3.90 -10.59 2.45
CA LEU A 113 3.62 -11.13 3.78
C LEU A 113 3.96 -10.13 4.89
N MET A 114 5.09 -9.43 4.77
CA MET A 114 5.47 -8.35 5.70
C MET A 114 4.42 -7.23 5.71
N ALA A 115 3.96 -6.81 4.53
CA ALA A 115 2.94 -5.78 4.38
C ALA A 115 1.60 -6.19 5.00
N LEU A 116 1.22 -7.46 4.90
CA LEU A 116 -0.04 -8.00 5.44
C LEU A 116 0.08 -8.48 6.90
N GLY A 117 1.28 -8.49 7.48
CA GLY A 117 1.52 -8.97 8.85
C GLY A 117 1.27 -10.47 9.02
N GLY A 118 1.55 -11.27 8.00
CA GLY A 118 1.40 -12.73 8.01
C GLY A 118 2.74 -13.46 7.93
N ARG A 119 2.77 -14.74 8.35
CA ARG A 119 3.93 -15.63 8.22
C ARG A 119 3.89 -16.47 6.96
N SER A 120 2.67 -16.77 6.49
CA SER A 120 2.41 -17.45 5.24
C SER A 120 1.06 -17.04 4.68
N PHE A 121 0.83 -17.30 3.39
CA PHE A 121 -0.47 -17.04 2.77
C PHE A 121 -1.56 -17.97 3.30
N GLU A 122 -1.22 -19.19 3.70
CA GLU A 122 -2.15 -20.15 4.32
C GLU A 122 -2.64 -19.64 5.68
N GLU A 123 -1.74 -19.06 6.49
CA GLU A 123 -2.09 -18.42 7.74
C GLU A 123 -3.03 -17.23 7.51
N LEU A 124 -2.69 -16.34 6.55
CA LEU A 124 -3.52 -15.20 6.21
C LEU A 124 -4.89 -15.64 5.70
N GLN A 125 -4.95 -16.66 4.84
CA GLN A 125 -6.21 -17.21 4.34
C GLN A 125 -7.07 -17.79 5.48
N ALA A 126 -6.48 -18.55 6.40
CA ALA A 126 -7.19 -19.09 7.54
C ALA A 126 -7.74 -17.98 8.46
N ARG A 127 -6.94 -16.93 8.69
CA ARG A 127 -7.37 -15.75 9.47
C ARG A 127 -8.52 -15.02 8.80
N ILE A 128 -8.43 -14.75 7.50
CA ILE A 128 -9.51 -14.09 6.74
C ILE A 128 -10.76 -14.95 6.75
N ALA A 129 -10.65 -16.27 6.51
CA ALA A 129 -11.77 -17.19 6.51
C ALA A 129 -12.52 -17.22 7.85
N LYS A 130 -11.77 -17.17 8.97
CA LYS A 130 -12.33 -17.13 10.32
C LYS A 130 -13.26 -15.92 10.53
N TYR A 131 -12.92 -14.76 9.95
CA TYR A 131 -13.66 -13.50 10.15
C TYR A 131 -14.64 -13.17 9.02
N ALA A 132 -14.40 -13.68 7.81
CA ALA A 132 -15.28 -13.41 6.66
C ALA A 132 -16.60 -14.16 6.70
N LYS A 133 -16.67 -15.30 7.42
CA LYS A 133 -17.88 -16.10 7.58
C LYS A 133 -18.07 -16.48 9.05
N PRO A 134 -18.40 -15.53 9.94
CA PRO A 134 -18.73 -15.89 11.31
C PRO A 134 -19.95 -16.83 11.30
N ASP A 135 -19.81 -17.98 11.92
CA ASP A 135 -20.88 -18.97 12.01
C ASP A 135 -21.92 -18.51 13.05
N PHE A 136 -22.82 -17.61 12.62
CA PHE A 136 -23.92 -17.13 13.45
C PHE A 136 -24.92 -18.25 13.81
N ALA A 137 -24.97 -19.35 13.03
CA ALA A 137 -25.82 -20.48 13.33
C ALA A 137 -25.27 -21.28 14.52
N ALA A 138 -23.97 -21.51 14.57
CA ALA A 138 -23.29 -22.09 15.73
C ALA A 138 -23.50 -21.23 16.98
N LEU A 139 -23.50 -19.91 16.85
CA LEU A 139 -23.72 -18.96 17.93
C LEU A 139 -25.14 -19.03 18.50
N SER A 140 -26.14 -19.20 17.63
CA SER A 140 -27.56 -19.27 18.06
C SER A 140 -27.91 -20.58 18.75
N SER A 141 -27.22 -21.69 18.42
CA SER A 141 -27.45 -23.03 18.93
C SER A 141 -26.55 -23.42 20.12
N SER A 142 -25.51 -22.60 20.44
CA SER A 142 -24.55 -22.90 21.50
C SER A 142 -25.07 -22.61 22.92
N SER A 143 -24.61 -23.36 23.88
CA SER A 143 -24.95 -23.16 25.30
C SER A 143 -24.37 -21.82 25.82
N MET A 144 -24.85 -21.36 26.98
CA MET A 144 -24.35 -20.12 27.61
C MET A 144 -22.84 -20.21 27.94
N TRP A 145 -22.35 -21.40 28.25
CA TRP A 145 -20.93 -21.66 28.52
C TRP A 145 -20.09 -21.59 27.24
N ASP A 146 -20.61 -22.09 26.12
CA ASP A 146 -19.92 -21.99 24.83
C ASP A 146 -19.81 -20.54 24.38
N LYS A 147 -20.88 -19.74 24.60
CA LYS A 147 -20.88 -18.28 24.34
C LYS A 147 -19.85 -17.54 25.17
N LEU A 148 -19.70 -17.92 26.46
CA LEU A 148 -18.67 -17.36 27.34
C LEU A 148 -17.24 -17.74 26.87
N ALA A 149 -17.06 -18.99 26.42
CA ALA A 149 -15.78 -19.45 25.88
C ALA A 149 -15.37 -18.75 24.58
N MET A 150 -16.36 -18.28 23.79
CA MET A 150 -16.12 -17.51 22.55
C MET A 150 -15.87 -16.02 22.78
N LEU A 151 -16.08 -15.49 24.00
CA LEU A 151 -15.87 -14.07 24.34
C LEU A 151 -14.48 -13.54 23.94
N PRO A 152 -13.35 -14.27 24.13
CA PRO A 152 -12.05 -13.81 23.68
C PRO A 152 -12.00 -13.59 22.17
N GLU A 153 -12.61 -14.46 21.37
CA GLU A 153 -12.67 -14.34 19.91
C GLU A 153 -13.47 -13.10 19.47
N TYR A 154 -14.58 -12.79 20.14
CA TYR A 154 -15.36 -11.57 19.88
C TYR A 154 -14.63 -10.29 20.28
N THR A 155 -13.78 -10.34 21.30
CA THR A 155 -12.94 -9.19 21.67
C THR A 155 -11.89 -8.87 20.60
N GLU A 156 -11.46 -9.85 19.80
CA GLU A 156 -10.58 -9.65 18.67
C GLU A 156 -11.28 -8.90 17.53
N LEU A 157 -12.58 -9.13 17.30
CA LEU A 157 -13.36 -8.44 16.25
C LEU A 157 -13.39 -6.91 16.43
N ARG A 158 -13.22 -6.40 17.65
CA ARG A 158 -13.10 -4.95 17.89
C ARG A 158 -11.94 -4.31 17.13
N HIS A 159 -10.91 -5.09 16.78
CA HIS A 159 -9.73 -4.63 16.05
C HIS A 159 -9.94 -4.63 14.53
N VAL A 160 -10.98 -5.29 14.04
CA VAL A 160 -11.36 -5.31 12.62
C VAL A 160 -11.99 -3.98 12.20
N PHE A 161 -12.68 -3.30 13.13
CA PHE A 161 -13.34 -2.05 12.81
C PHE A 161 -12.39 -0.85 12.85
N PRO A 162 -12.47 0.08 11.87
CA PRO A 162 -11.64 1.26 11.84
C PRO A 162 -11.95 2.17 13.06
N ARG A 163 -10.90 2.75 13.62
CA ARG A 163 -11.03 3.73 14.69
C ARG A 163 -11.26 5.12 14.11
N GLN A 164 -12.28 5.82 14.60
CA GLN A 164 -12.51 7.21 14.23
C GLN A 164 -11.77 8.15 15.21
N PHE A 165 -11.02 9.09 14.66
CA PHE A 165 -10.48 10.20 15.44
C PHE A 165 -11.63 11.15 15.83
N LYS A 166 -11.85 11.33 17.13
CA LYS A 166 -12.85 12.27 17.66
C LYS A 166 -12.14 13.38 18.44
N GLY A 167 -12.35 14.61 18.03
CA GLY A 167 -11.89 15.79 18.79
C GLY A 167 -10.40 16.15 18.70
N SER A 168 -9.62 15.47 17.85
CA SER A 168 -8.24 15.82 17.53
C SER A 168 -8.02 15.86 16.03
N VAL A 169 -7.09 16.68 15.58
CA VAL A 169 -6.69 16.70 14.16
C VAL A 169 -5.91 15.42 13.87
N ALA A 170 -6.34 14.67 12.86
CA ALA A 170 -5.58 13.51 12.40
C ALA A 170 -4.24 13.98 11.79
N PRO A 171 -3.14 13.20 11.91
CA PRO A 171 -1.84 13.59 11.34
C PRO A 171 -1.90 13.95 9.85
N CYS A 172 -2.75 13.28 9.08
CA CYS A 172 -2.97 13.59 7.66
C CYS A 172 -3.76 14.90 7.42
N GLN A 173 -4.20 15.57 8.45
CA GLN A 173 -4.93 16.85 8.42
C GLN A 173 -4.17 17.99 9.11
N GLU A 174 -2.89 17.81 9.44
CA GLU A 174 -2.06 18.89 10.03
C GLU A 174 -1.85 20.03 9.04
N VAL A 175 -1.76 19.72 7.76
CA VAL A 175 -1.70 20.70 6.67
C VAL A 175 -2.92 20.50 5.77
N VAL A 176 -3.76 21.53 5.68
CA VAL A 176 -4.96 21.52 4.84
C VAL A 176 -4.88 22.67 3.85
N ILE A 177 -4.91 22.37 2.57
CA ILE A 177 -4.89 23.33 1.47
C ILE A 177 -6.24 23.23 0.77
N THR A 178 -7.06 24.26 0.87
CA THR A 178 -8.41 24.31 0.27
C THR A 178 -8.49 25.25 -0.93
N ASP A 179 -7.50 26.11 -1.11
CA ASP A 179 -7.43 27.02 -2.25
C ASP A 179 -6.87 26.29 -3.48
N PRO A 180 -7.63 26.14 -4.57
CA PRO A 180 -7.16 25.49 -5.78
C PRO A 180 -5.91 26.15 -6.39
N SER A 181 -5.70 27.44 -6.18
CA SER A 181 -4.51 28.15 -6.64
C SER A 181 -3.22 27.69 -5.94
N GLN A 182 -3.37 27.07 -4.78
CA GLN A 182 -2.29 26.49 -3.98
C GLN A 182 -2.20 24.97 -4.11
N ALA A 183 -2.88 24.38 -5.09
CA ALA A 183 -2.82 22.95 -5.35
C ALA A 183 -1.36 22.48 -5.48
N MET A 184 -1.08 21.24 -5.07
CA MET A 184 0.28 20.78 -4.81
C MET A 184 0.69 19.57 -5.65
N LEU A 185 -0.04 19.21 -6.71
CA LEU A 185 0.34 18.05 -7.53
C LEU A 185 1.71 18.21 -8.20
N ASP A 186 2.16 19.45 -8.44
CA ASP A 186 3.50 19.72 -8.97
C ASP A 186 4.62 19.50 -7.94
N LYS A 187 4.29 19.38 -6.67
CA LYS A 187 5.26 19.07 -5.59
C LYS A 187 5.37 17.59 -5.29
N ILE A 188 4.53 16.77 -5.91
CA ILE A 188 4.54 15.32 -5.75
C ILE A 188 5.29 14.70 -6.95
N PRO A 189 6.28 13.83 -6.73
CA PRO A 189 7.02 13.17 -7.80
C PRO A 189 6.16 12.11 -8.49
N VAL A 190 5.20 12.56 -9.32
CA VAL A 190 4.33 11.68 -10.09
C VAL A 190 5.13 11.12 -11.26
N LEU A 191 5.18 9.78 -11.39
CA LEU A 191 6.07 9.10 -12.31
C LEU A 191 5.48 9.04 -13.73
N THR A 192 6.33 9.25 -14.75
CA THR A 192 6.09 8.75 -16.10
C THR A 192 6.77 7.39 -16.22
N CYS A 193 6.00 6.30 -16.31
CA CYS A 193 6.54 4.95 -16.24
C CYS A 193 6.97 4.41 -17.61
N TRP A 194 6.30 4.80 -18.68
CA TRP A 194 6.54 4.28 -20.03
C TRP A 194 6.65 5.42 -21.05
N PRO A 195 7.47 5.25 -22.12
CA PRO A 195 7.68 6.31 -23.12
C PRO A 195 6.41 6.74 -23.86
N GLU A 196 5.46 5.83 -24.04
CA GLU A 196 4.20 6.08 -24.76
C GLU A 196 3.01 6.32 -23.82
N ASP A 197 3.24 6.44 -22.50
CA ASP A 197 2.20 6.86 -21.56
C ASP A 197 1.73 8.29 -21.90
N GLY A 198 0.44 8.57 -21.69
CA GLY A 198 -0.14 9.90 -21.93
C GLY A 198 0.36 11.00 -20.99
N GLY A 199 1.37 10.73 -20.17
CA GLY A 199 1.98 11.64 -19.21
C GLY A 199 2.28 10.96 -17.87
N PRO A 200 2.46 11.75 -16.79
CA PRO A 200 2.72 11.21 -15.46
C PRO A 200 1.45 10.63 -14.81
N PHE A 201 1.60 9.49 -14.14
CA PHE A 201 0.52 8.78 -13.47
C PHE A 201 0.81 8.52 -11.99
N ILE A 202 -0.17 8.77 -11.13
CA ILE A 202 -0.21 8.25 -9.76
C ILE A 202 -0.60 6.78 -9.87
N THR A 203 0.31 5.88 -9.47
CA THR A 203 0.21 4.44 -9.78
C THR A 203 -0.40 3.59 -8.67
N LEU A 204 -0.25 3.97 -7.40
CA LEU A 204 -0.73 3.22 -6.23
C LEU A 204 -1.57 4.09 -5.27
N PRO A 205 -2.60 4.79 -5.74
CA PRO A 205 -3.48 5.52 -4.85
C PRO A 205 -4.52 4.58 -4.25
N ALA A 206 -4.83 4.74 -2.95
CA ALA A 206 -6.04 4.18 -2.38
C ALA A 206 -7.17 5.20 -2.56
N VAL A 207 -8.15 4.85 -3.39
CA VAL A 207 -9.27 5.72 -3.78
C VAL A 207 -10.50 5.33 -2.99
N PHE A 208 -10.95 6.22 -2.10
CA PHE A 208 -12.13 6.03 -1.28
C PHE A 208 -13.33 6.71 -1.92
N THR A 209 -14.41 5.96 -2.10
CA THR A 209 -15.70 6.44 -2.58
C THR A 209 -16.81 6.05 -1.61
N LYS A 210 -17.96 6.69 -1.74
CA LYS A 210 -19.15 6.36 -0.97
C LYS A 210 -20.36 6.31 -1.90
N ASP A 211 -21.03 5.16 -1.90
CA ASP A 211 -22.26 4.99 -2.66
C ASP A 211 -23.36 5.93 -2.15
N SER A 212 -23.98 6.67 -3.06
CA SER A 212 -25.00 7.64 -2.72
C SER A 212 -26.39 7.02 -2.46
N ILE A 213 -26.61 5.77 -2.89
CA ILE A 213 -27.84 5.02 -2.70
C ILE A 213 -27.78 4.18 -1.43
N THR A 214 -26.73 3.34 -1.29
CA THR A 214 -26.59 2.41 -0.16
C THR A 214 -25.92 3.05 1.04
N GLY A 215 -25.07 4.06 0.82
CA GLY A 215 -24.24 4.67 1.84
C GLY A 215 -22.96 3.90 2.15
N ASP A 216 -22.71 2.79 1.45
CA ASP A 216 -21.53 1.95 1.64
C ASP A 216 -20.27 2.65 1.14
N ARG A 217 -19.15 2.35 1.79
CA ARG A 217 -17.84 2.83 1.38
C ARG A 217 -17.10 1.76 0.61
N ASN A 218 -16.45 2.18 -0.45
CA ASN A 218 -15.51 1.36 -1.21
C ASN A 218 -14.11 1.97 -1.16
N VAL A 219 -13.10 1.13 -1.19
CA VAL A 219 -11.72 1.50 -1.45
C VAL A 219 -11.21 0.66 -2.62
N GLY A 220 -10.73 1.32 -3.66
CA GLY A 220 -10.18 0.66 -4.83
C GLY A 220 -8.85 1.29 -5.25
N MET A 221 -8.05 0.58 -6.00
CA MET A 221 -6.81 1.09 -6.56
C MET A 221 -7.03 1.45 -8.03
N TYR A 222 -7.12 2.75 -8.30
CA TYR A 222 -7.35 3.27 -9.66
C TYR A 222 -6.27 4.29 -10.00
N ARG A 223 -5.48 4.05 -11.04
CA ARG A 223 -4.44 4.99 -11.43
C ARG A 223 -5.04 6.33 -11.90
N LEU A 224 -4.35 7.43 -11.60
CA LEU A 224 -4.76 8.76 -11.99
C LEU A 224 -3.68 9.39 -12.89
N GLN A 225 -4.08 9.84 -14.06
CA GLN A 225 -3.23 10.66 -14.93
C GLN A 225 -3.21 12.09 -14.39
N LYS A 226 -2.04 12.64 -14.17
CA LYS A 226 -1.90 14.05 -13.81
C LYS A 226 -1.99 14.89 -15.08
N TYR A 227 -2.92 15.83 -15.13
CA TYR A 227 -3.04 16.78 -16.23
C TYR A 227 -2.32 18.10 -15.94
N ASP A 228 -2.55 18.63 -14.76
CA ASP A 228 -1.93 19.87 -14.27
C ASP A 228 -1.76 19.82 -12.74
N ASN A 229 -1.49 20.99 -12.13
CA ASN A 229 -1.26 21.10 -10.69
C ASN A 229 -2.50 20.81 -9.83
N ALA A 230 -3.71 20.82 -10.38
CA ALA A 230 -4.96 20.68 -9.64
C ALA A 230 -5.91 19.61 -10.20
N THR A 231 -5.64 19.08 -11.40
CA THR A 231 -6.54 18.14 -12.07
C THR A 231 -5.88 16.83 -12.45
N THR A 232 -6.64 15.76 -12.28
CA THR A 232 -6.27 14.41 -12.67
C THR A 232 -7.41 13.72 -13.40
N GLY A 233 -7.08 12.77 -14.27
CA GLY A 233 -8.02 11.85 -14.90
C GLY A 233 -7.96 10.49 -14.23
N MET A 234 -9.05 10.05 -13.60
CA MET A 234 -9.13 8.74 -12.98
C MET A 234 -9.61 7.68 -13.98
N HIS A 235 -8.90 6.54 -13.99
CA HIS A 235 -9.22 5.46 -14.91
C HIS A 235 -10.13 4.43 -14.24
N TRP A 236 -11.41 4.42 -14.61
CA TRP A 236 -12.39 3.41 -14.21
C TRP A 236 -12.85 2.58 -15.41
N HIS A 237 -12.72 1.26 -15.30
CA HIS A 237 -13.42 0.35 -16.20
C HIS A 237 -14.88 0.19 -15.79
N LYS A 238 -15.73 -0.16 -16.74
CA LYS A 238 -17.18 -0.35 -16.50
C LYS A 238 -17.54 -1.40 -15.45
N HIS A 239 -16.61 -2.31 -15.18
CA HIS A 239 -16.81 -3.39 -14.20
C HIS A 239 -16.15 -3.13 -12.84
N HIS A 240 -15.64 -1.92 -12.62
CA HIS A 240 -15.06 -1.55 -11.34
C HIS A 240 -16.11 -0.96 -10.41
N ASP A 241 -16.05 -1.30 -9.13
CA ASP A 241 -16.95 -0.77 -8.10
C ASP A 241 -17.01 0.77 -8.09
N GLY A 242 -15.87 1.44 -8.36
CA GLY A 242 -15.83 2.89 -8.49
C GLY A 242 -16.73 3.44 -9.61
N ASN A 243 -16.84 2.70 -10.73
CA ASN A 243 -17.75 3.08 -11.82
C ASN A 243 -19.21 2.86 -11.43
N ASP A 244 -19.54 1.73 -10.77
CA ASP A 244 -20.89 1.43 -10.34
C ASP A 244 -21.39 2.49 -9.34
N ILE A 245 -20.53 2.88 -8.38
CA ILE A 245 -20.81 3.95 -7.42
C ILE A 245 -21.03 5.30 -8.14
N TYR A 246 -20.27 5.59 -9.19
CA TYR A 246 -20.43 6.80 -9.97
C TYR A 246 -21.77 6.80 -10.73
N GLU A 247 -22.14 5.68 -11.37
CA GLU A 247 -23.43 5.55 -12.04
C GLU A 247 -24.61 5.65 -11.05
N ASN A 248 -24.49 5.03 -9.85
CA ASN A 248 -25.47 5.20 -8.76
C ASN A 248 -25.60 6.66 -8.32
N SER A 249 -24.49 7.40 -8.29
CA SER A 249 -24.50 8.84 -7.99
C SER A 249 -25.29 9.63 -9.03
N LYS A 250 -25.11 9.35 -10.32
CA LYS A 250 -25.90 9.97 -11.41
C LYS A 250 -27.38 9.63 -11.30
N GLN A 251 -27.72 8.34 -11.06
CA GLN A 251 -29.10 7.92 -10.90
C GLN A 251 -29.80 8.60 -9.71
N SER A 252 -29.05 8.94 -8.68
CA SER A 252 -29.56 9.72 -7.54
C SER A 252 -29.65 11.24 -7.80
N GLY A 253 -29.41 11.69 -9.03
CA GLY A 253 -29.48 13.09 -9.43
C GLY A 253 -28.29 13.95 -9.01
N LYS A 254 -27.14 13.33 -8.68
CA LYS A 254 -25.93 14.05 -8.33
C LYS A 254 -24.99 14.15 -9.54
N ASP A 255 -24.58 15.36 -9.87
CA ASP A 255 -23.61 15.62 -10.94
C ASP A 255 -22.16 15.36 -10.54
N ARG A 256 -21.91 15.14 -9.26
CA ARG A 256 -20.56 14.94 -8.69
C ARG A 256 -20.55 13.81 -7.69
N LEU A 257 -19.45 13.05 -7.68
CA LEU A 257 -19.11 12.08 -6.66
C LEU A 257 -17.90 12.60 -5.88
N GLU A 258 -18.02 12.67 -4.54
CA GLU A 258 -16.88 12.97 -3.69
C GLU A 258 -15.94 11.78 -3.61
N VAL A 259 -14.65 12.03 -3.79
CA VAL A 259 -13.59 11.03 -3.80
C VAL A 259 -12.44 11.50 -2.93
N ALA A 260 -11.93 10.62 -2.07
CA ALA A 260 -10.68 10.86 -1.36
C ALA A 260 -9.59 9.96 -1.93
N VAL A 261 -8.50 10.55 -2.39
CA VAL A 261 -7.33 9.85 -2.93
C VAL A 261 -6.20 9.91 -1.90
N VAL A 262 -5.78 8.76 -1.40
CA VAL A 262 -4.72 8.65 -0.39
C VAL A 262 -3.44 8.14 -1.04
N LEU A 263 -2.38 8.94 -0.95
CA LEU A 263 -1.03 8.58 -1.39
C LEU A 263 -0.19 8.20 -0.17
N GLY A 264 0.57 7.11 -0.28
CA GLY A 264 1.37 6.62 0.85
C GLY A 264 0.54 6.05 2.01
N ALA A 265 -0.63 5.46 1.72
CA ALA A 265 -1.45 4.78 2.71
C ALA A 265 -0.72 3.57 3.31
N HIS A 266 -1.26 3.04 4.41
CA HIS A 266 -0.76 1.80 5.02
C HIS A 266 -0.71 0.67 3.98
N PRO A 267 0.42 -0.03 3.80
CA PRO A 267 0.61 -1.02 2.74
C PRO A 267 -0.47 -2.11 2.69
N ALA A 268 -0.94 -2.59 3.85
CA ALA A 268 -2.03 -3.56 3.87
C ALA A 268 -3.36 -2.99 3.32
N VAL A 269 -3.62 -1.69 3.52
CA VAL A 269 -4.81 -1.03 2.96
C VAL A 269 -4.68 -0.89 1.44
N ILE A 270 -3.50 -0.51 0.95
CA ILE A 270 -3.24 -0.43 -0.50
C ILE A 270 -3.41 -1.81 -1.14
N TYR A 271 -2.84 -2.85 -0.54
CA TYR A 271 -2.96 -4.23 -1.05
C TYR A 271 -4.42 -4.70 -1.07
N SER A 272 -5.20 -4.37 -0.05
CA SER A 272 -6.62 -4.77 0.02
C SER A 272 -7.54 -3.98 -0.93
N ALA A 273 -7.04 -2.91 -1.52
CA ALA A 273 -7.77 -2.10 -2.51
C ALA A 273 -7.60 -2.60 -3.96
N THR A 274 -6.84 -3.70 -4.16
CA THR A 274 -6.57 -4.31 -5.48
C THR A 274 -7.63 -5.30 -5.89
#